data_33e1384d41951aadf8c901237738bce6
#
_entry.id   33e1384d41951aadf8c901237738bce6
#
_cell.length_a   1.000
_cell.length_b   1.000
_cell.length_c   1.000
_cell.angle_alpha   90.00
_cell.angle_beta   90.00
_cell.angle_gamma   90.00
#
_symmetry.space_group_name_H-M   'P 1'
#
loop_
_entity.id
_entity.type
_entity.pdbx_description
1 polymer ?
#
loop_
_entity_poly.entity_id
_entity_poly.type
_entity_poly.pdbx_seq_one_letter_code
_entity_poly.pdbx_strand_id
1 'polypeptide(L)'
;IPKVSLHLHLMGSIQATTVVDLARKHGVELPPFEEPEDLYDYPDIYKFLHMYDNSALAVIDREDFQRICYETLTEAAEHNVRYREMSFNPTTHMAAGVDYESCVDGLIDGINAARADHGIECRLIAAINRMESPELGVAMVETVLEHRRDEVIGIGMDYAEAEFPPERFWKAYRMAAAAGLHLT
;
A
#
# COMPACT_ATOMS: atom_id res chain seq x y z
N ILE A 1 -18.71 14.72 12.31
CA ILE A 1 -18.23 15.62 11.25
C ILE A 1 -17.56 14.73 10.20
N PRO A 2 -17.91 14.87 8.89
CA PRO A 2 -17.21 14.18 7.82
C PRO A 2 -15.71 14.56 7.80
N LYS A 3 -14.88 13.56 7.48
CA LYS A 3 -13.41 13.69 7.48
C LYS A 3 -12.82 13.27 6.14
N VAL A 4 -11.62 13.73 5.87
CA VAL A 4 -10.74 13.23 4.80
C VAL A 4 -9.42 12.73 5.41
N SER A 5 -8.83 11.73 4.78
CA SER A 5 -7.53 11.16 5.16
C SER A 5 -6.65 11.12 3.90
N LEU A 6 -5.60 11.94 3.86
CA LEU A 6 -4.77 12.13 2.66
C LEU A 6 -3.40 11.43 2.77
N HIS A 7 -3.12 10.74 3.88
CA HIS A 7 -1.85 10.07 4.09
C HIS A 7 -2.06 8.80 4.92
N LEU A 8 -2.07 7.66 4.24
CA LEU A 8 -2.14 6.34 4.85
C LEU A 8 -1.31 5.36 4.03
N HIS A 9 -0.54 4.51 4.68
CA HIS A 9 0.16 3.39 4.05
C HIS A 9 -0.65 2.12 4.25
N LEU A 10 -1.12 1.52 3.16
CA LEU A 10 -2.08 0.42 3.18
C LEU A 10 -1.58 -0.78 4.02
N MET A 11 -0.34 -1.22 3.79
CA MET A 11 0.20 -2.39 4.50
C MET A 11 0.29 -2.16 6.03
N GLY A 12 0.50 -0.92 6.47
CA GLY A 12 0.51 -0.55 7.89
C GLY A 12 -0.87 -0.37 8.50
N SER A 13 -1.94 -0.49 7.73
CA SER A 13 -3.33 -0.34 8.19
C SER A 13 -4.14 -1.64 8.17
N ILE A 14 -3.53 -2.75 7.79
CA ILE A 14 -4.18 -4.06 7.82
C ILE A 14 -4.43 -4.47 9.28
N GLN A 15 -5.60 -5.01 9.56
CA GLN A 15 -5.88 -5.54 10.91
C GLN A 15 -4.96 -6.72 11.21
N ALA A 16 -4.45 -6.81 12.44
CA ALA A 16 -3.52 -7.86 12.85
C ALA A 16 -4.08 -9.28 12.62
N THR A 17 -5.37 -9.47 12.90
CA THR A 17 -6.08 -10.73 12.63
C THR A 17 -6.09 -11.07 11.15
N THR A 18 -6.23 -10.09 10.26
CA THR A 18 -6.19 -10.30 8.80
C THR A 18 -4.80 -10.69 8.33
N VAL A 19 -3.74 -10.07 8.89
CA VAL A 19 -2.35 -10.49 8.60
C VAL A 19 -2.13 -11.96 8.97
N VAL A 20 -2.58 -12.37 10.16
CA VAL A 20 -2.48 -13.77 10.62
C VAL A 20 -3.25 -14.73 9.71
N ASP A 21 -4.45 -14.37 9.28
CA ASP A 21 -5.27 -15.18 8.38
C ASP A 21 -4.59 -15.36 7.01
N LEU A 22 -4.10 -14.27 6.41
CA LEU A 22 -3.44 -14.29 5.11
C LEU A 22 -2.10 -15.04 5.18
N ALA A 23 -1.31 -14.82 6.22
CA ALA A 23 -0.08 -15.56 6.44
C ALA A 23 -0.33 -17.07 6.54
N ARG A 24 -1.39 -17.49 7.25
CA ARG A 24 -1.82 -18.90 7.32
C ARG A 24 -2.27 -19.42 5.95
N LYS A 25 -3.06 -18.62 5.20
CA LYS A 25 -3.53 -18.98 3.85
C LYS A 25 -2.38 -19.30 2.91
N HIS A 26 -1.31 -18.52 2.97
CA HIS A 26 -0.19 -18.58 2.03
C HIS A 26 1.06 -19.29 2.60
N GLY A 27 1.02 -19.76 3.85
CA GLY A 27 2.16 -20.43 4.48
C GLY A 27 3.34 -19.48 4.76
N VAL A 28 3.07 -18.20 4.98
CA VAL A 28 4.06 -17.18 5.33
C VAL A 28 4.33 -17.25 6.84
N GLU A 29 5.59 -17.31 7.22
CA GLU A 29 6.00 -17.33 8.62
C GLU A 29 6.02 -15.90 9.19
N LEU A 30 5.27 -15.70 10.27
CA LEU A 30 5.26 -14.43 11.02
C LEU A 30 6.19 -14.50 12.23
N PRO A 31 6.66 -13.36 12.75
CA PRO A 31 7.34 -13.31 14.05
C PRO A 31 6.47 -13.95 15.15
N PRO A 32 7.07 -14.50 16.22
CA PRO A 32 6.30 -15.04 17.34
C PRO A 32 5.40 -13.98 17.99
N PHE A 33 4.16 -14.34 18.28
CA PHE A 33 3.18 -13.50 18.98
C PHE A 33 2.30 -14.37 19.89
N GLU A 34 1.75 -13.82 20.95
CA GLU A 34 0.73 -14.47 21.81
C GLU A 34 -0.67 -14.11 21.30
N GLU A 35 -0.92 -12.79 21.11
CA GLU A 35 -2.13 -12.28 20.49
C GLU A 35 -1.79 -11.57 19.16
N PRO A 36 -2.67 -11.56 18.15
CA PRO A 36 -2.39 -10.93 16.85
C PRO A 36 -1.89 -9.48 16.94
N GLU A 37 -2.38 -8.72 17.90
CA GLU A 37 -2.04 -7.32 18.14
C GLU A 37 -0.57 -7.11 18.54
N ASP A 38 0.08 -8.14 19.10
CA ASP A 38 1.51 -8.10 19.45
C ASP A 38 2.41 -7.90 18.22
N LEU A 39 1.89 -8.28 17.03
CA LEU A 39 2.59 -8.02 15.75
C LEU A 39 2.82 -6.53 15.50
N TYR A 40 2.06 -5.65 16.15
CA TYR A 40 2.12 -4.20 15.99
C TYR A 40 2.75 -3.47 17.17
N ASP A 41 3.45 -4.20 18.05
CA ASP A 41 4.27 -3.60 19.10
C ASP A 41 5.73 -3.51 18.64
N TYR A 42 6.16 -2.30 18.26
CA TYR A 42 7.53 -2.08 17.77
C TYR A 42 8.26 -1.00 18.56
N PRO A 43 9.52 -1.29 18.98
CA PRO A 43 10.34 -0.32 19.72
C PRO A 43 10.93 0.78 18.81
N ASP A 44 11.01 0.55 17.50
CA ASP A 44 11.66 1.46 16.55
C ASP A 44 11.13 1.28 15.11
N ILE A 45 11.53 2.21 14.24
CA ILE A 45 11.11 2.24 12.83
C ILE A 45 11.56 0.99 12.04
N TYR A 46 12.71 0.40 12.34
CA TYR A 46 13.23 -0.74 11.60
C TYR A 46 12.44 -2.01 11.93
N LYS A 47 12.03 -2.19 13.19
CA LYS A 47 11.12 -3.27 13.59
C LYS A 47 9.75 -3.10 12.96
N PHE A 48 9.24 -1.87 12.90
CA PHE A 48 8.03 -1.55 12.16
C PHE A 48 8.16 -1.93 10.68
N LEU A 49 9.20 -1.49 9.98
CA LEU A 49 9.41 -1.79 8.57
C LEU A 49 9.54 -3.30 8.30
N HIS A 50 10.21 -4.03 9.20
CA HIS A 50 10.29 -5.48 9.10
C HIS A 50 8.91 -6.15 9.17
N MET A 51 8.04 -5.70 10.09
CA MET A 51 6.67 -6.22 10.17
C MET A 51 5.82 -5.78 8.97
N TYR A 52 6.01 -4.55 8.50
CA TYR A 52 5.38 -4.01 7.29
C TYR A 52 5.67 -4.90 6.07
N ASP A 53 6.93 -5.28 5.87
CA ASP A 53 7.36 -6.16 4.79
C ASP A 53 6.77 -7.58 4.95
N ASN A 54 6.77 -8.13 6.17
CA ASN A 54 6.14 -9.43 6.43
C ASN A 54 4.64 -9.42 6.15
N SER A 55 3.94 -8.34 6.50
CA SER A 55 2.53 -8.16 6.16
C SER A 55 2.32 -8.12 4.64
N ALA A 56 3.19 -7.41 3.91
CA ALA A 56 3.13 -7.35 2.46
C ALA A 56 3.34 -8.72 1.80
N LEU A 57 4.26 -9.54 2.32
CA LEU A 57 4.51 -10.90 1.82
C LEU A 57 3.32 -11.86 2.02
N ALA A 58 2.42 -11.56 2.95
CA ALA A 58 1.21 -12.35 3.18
C ALA A 58 0.06 -11.99 2.23
N VAL A 59 0.16 -10.87 1.47
CA VAL A 59 -0.86 -10.39 0.54
C VAL A 59 -0.42 -10.76 -0.89
N ILE A 60 -1.02 -11.81 -1.46
CA ILE A 60 -0.53 -12.43 -2.70
C ILE A 60 -1.59 -12.42 -3.81
N ASP A 61 -2.81 -12.87 -3.50
CA ASP A 61 -3.86 -13.01 -4.49
C ASP A 61 -4.65 -11.70 -4.64
N ARG A 62 -5.30 -11.49 -5.80
CA ARG A 62 -6.18 -10.34 -6.06
C ARG A 62 -7.25 -10.18 -4.98
N GLU A 63 -7.80 -11.28 -4.49
CA GLU A 63 -8.80 -11.29 -3.42
C GLU A 63 -8.24 -10.81 -2.07
N ASP A 64 -6.94 -11.02 -1.83
CA ASP A 64 -6.29 -10.51 -0.61
C ASP A 64 -6.20 -8.98 -0.66
N PHE A 65 -5.77 -8.42 -1.79
CA PHE A 65 -5.74 -6.97 -2.00
C PHE A 65 -7.15 -6.36 -1.89
N GLN A 66 -8.16 -7.02 -2.45
CA GLN A 66 -9.55 -6.61 -2.31
C GLN A 66 -9.95 -6.59 -0.83
N ARG A 67 -9.67 -7.66 -0.09
CA ARG A 67 -10.01 -7.82 1.33
C ARG A 67 -9.41 -6.71 2.18
N ILE A 68 -8.09 -6.54 2.13
CA ILE A 68 -7.39 -5.55 2.97
C ILE A 68 -7.81 -4.12 2.66
N CYS A 69 -8.04 -3.81 1.38
CA CYS A 69 -8.53 -2.51 0.96
C CYS A 69 -9.95 -2.25 1.48
N TYR A 70 -10.85 -3.22 1.31
CA TYR A 70 -12.22 -3.12 1.78
C TYR A 70 -12.30 -2.95 3.31
N GLU A 71 -11.58 -3.78 4.08
CA GLU A 71 -11.56 -3.72 5.56
C GLU A 71 -11.06 -2.36 6.05
N THR A 72 -9.93 -1.87 5.49
CA THR A 72 -9.36 -0.56 5.83
C THR A 72 -10.31 0.60 5.52
N LEU A 73 -11.04 0.53 4.43
CA LEU A 73 -12.00 1.58 4.05
C LEU A 73 -13.29 1.49 4.87
N THR A 74 -13.74 0.28 5.22
CA THR A 74 -14.88 0.06 6.11
C THR A 74 -14.64 0.68 7.47
N GLU A 75 -13.50 0.39 8.09
CA GLU A 75 -13.10 0.98 9.37
C GLU A 75 -13.05 2.52 9.30
N ALA A 76 -12.48 3.06 8.22
CA ALA A 76 -12.47 4.50 8.02
C ALA A 76 -13.88 5.11 7.93
N ALA A 77 -14.80 4.44 7.25
CA ALA A 77 -16.16 4.90 7.09
C ALA A 77 -16.93 4.92 8.42
N GLU A 78 -16.67 3.95 9.32
CA GLU A 78 -17.21 3.91 10.68
C GLU A 78 -16.78 5.14 11.50
N HIS A 79 -15.59 5.66 11.24
CA HIS A 79 -15.08 6.91 11.81
C HIS A 79 -15.47 8.17 11.03
N ASN A 80 -16.45 8.03 10.10
CA ASN A 80 -16.98 9.11 9.27
C ASN A 80 -15.95 9.75 8.32
N VAL A 81 -14.95 8.98 7.86
CA VAL A 81 -14.11 9.35 6.74
C VAL A 81 -14.91 9.16 5.45
N ARG A 82 -14.89 10.15 4.56
CA ARG A 82 -15.63 10.16 3.29
C ARG A 82 -14.75 10.11 2.06
N TYR A 83 -13.47 10.47 2.23
CA TYR A 83 -12.46 10.39 1.19
C TYR A 83 -11.13 10.00 1.81
N ARG A 84 -10.40 9.11 1.14
CA ARG A 84 -9.07 8.66 1.56
C ARG A 84 -8.12 8.58 0.36
N GLU A 85 -6.86 8.94 0.59
CA GLU A 85 -5.74 8.60 -0.29
C GLU A 85 -4.84 7.60 0.42
N MET A 86 -4.51 6.48 -0.27
CA MET A 86 -3.72 5.39 0.29
C MET A 86 -2.49 5.13 -0.56
N SER A 87 -1.34 5.07 0.09
CA SER A 87 -0.10 4.61 -0.52
C SER A 87 -0.02 3.08 -0.52
N PHE A 88 0.42 2.51 -1.63
CA PHE A 88 0.76 1.09 -1.76
C PHE A 88 2.09 0.92 -2.48
N ASN A 89 2.82 -0.16 -2.18
CA ASN A 89 4.17 -0.41 -2.69
C ASN A 89 4.16 -1.55 -3.73
N PRO A 90 3.91 -1.27 -5.01
CA PRO A 90 3.81 -2.33 -6.02
C PRO A 90 5.13 -3.10 -6.18
N THR A 91 6.29 -2.46 -6.06
CA THR A 91 7.60 -3.13 -6.23
C THR A 91 7.83 -4.24 -5.21
N THR A 92 7.39 -4.08 -3.97
CA THR A 92 7.49 -5.10 -2.92
C THR A 92 6.74 -6.37 -3.31
N HIS A 93 5.50 -6.24 -3.78
CA HIS A 93 4.69 -7.38 -4.23
C HIS A 93 5.22 -8.00 -5.52
N MET A 94 5.65 -7.17 -6.48
CA MET A 94 6.25 -7.65 -7.73
C MET A 94 7.54 -8.43 -7.49
N ALA A 95 8.37 -8.01 -6.54
CA ALA A 95 9.57 -8.75 -6.14
C ALA A 95 9.24 -10.13 -5.52
N ALA A 96 8.06 -10.26 -4.90
CA ALA A 96 7.53 -11.53 -4.38
C ALA A 96 6.79 -12.37 -5.45
N GLY A 97 6.75 -11.92 -6.72
CA GLY A 97 6.15 -12.65 -7.83
C GLY A 97 4.68 -12.34 -8.09
N VAL A 98 4.10 -11.35 -7.43
CA VAL A 98 2.74 -10.87 -7.71
C VAL A 98 2.80 -9.88 -8.88
N ASP A 99 1.94 -10.05 -9.90
CA ASP A 99 1.89 -9.07 -10.98
C ASP A 99 1.18 -7.79 -10.55
N TYR A 100 1.59 -6.66 -11.18
CA TYR A 100 1.06 -5.34 -10.85
C TYR A 100 -0.47 -5.26 -11.02
N GLU A 101 -1.01 -5.88 -12.07
CA GLU A 101 -2.43 -5.81 -12.38
C GLU A 101 -3.25 -6.53 -11.32
N SER A 102 -2.83 -7.71 -10.86
CA SER A 102 -3.48 -8.41 -9.74
C SER A 102 -3.52 -7.55 -8.47
N CYS A 103 -2.41 -6.89 -8.16
CA CYS A 103 -2.33 -5.98 -7.01
C CYS A 103 -3.31 -4.80 -7.17
N VAL A 104 -3.17 -4.01 -8.24
CA VAL A 104 -3.94 -2.77 -8.40
C VAL A 104 -5.43 -3.02 -8.64
N ASP A 105 -5.78 -4.04 -9.42
CA ASP A 105 -7.17 -4.36 -9.69
C ASP A 105 -7.87 -4.93 -8.45
N GLY A 106 -7.16 -5.70 -7.61
CA GLY A 106 -7.67 -6.12 -6.30
C GLY A 106 -7.97 -4.94 -5.38
N LEU A 107 -7.07 -3.96 -5.31
CA LEU A 107 -7.30 -2.73 -4.54
C LEU A 107 -8.53 -1.97 -5.07
N ILE A 108 -8.69 -1.87 -6.39
CA ILE A 108 -9.84 -1.21 -7.03
C ILE A 108 -11.14 -1.95 -6.73
N ASP A 109 -11.14 -3.28 -6.75
CA ASP A 109 -12.29 -4.09 -6.36
C ASP A 109 -12.71 -3.78 -4.90
N GLY A 110 -11.74 -3.67 -3.98
CA GLY A 110 -11.99 -3.27 -2.59
C GLY A 110 -12.54 -1.85 -2.46
N ILE A 111 -12.01 -0.89 -3.23
CA ILE A 111 -12.51 0.49 -3.28
C ILE A 111 -13.97 0.50 -3.76
N ASN A 112 -14.29 -0.22 -4.83
CA ASN A 112 -15.63 -0.25 -5.39
C ASN A 112 -16.65 -0.88 -4.42
N ALA A 113 -16.27 -1.95 -3.73
CA ALA A 113 -17.09 -2.58 -2.70
C ALA A 113 -17.35 -1.62 -1.53
N ALA A 114 -16.30 -1.01 -0.98
CA ALA A 114 -16.43 -0.05 0.13
C ALA A 114 -17.24 1.20 -0.27
N ARG A 115 -17.09 1.68 -1.51
CA ARG A 115 -17.91 2.78 -2.04
C ARG A 115 -19.39 2.40 -2.09
N ALA A 116 -19.70 1.19 -2.55
CA ALA A 116 -21.09 0.71 -2.66
C ALA A 116 -21.74 0.56 -1.28
N ASP A 117 -21.02 0.01 -0.30
CA ASP A 117 -21.57 -0.32 1.01
C ASP A 117 -21.57 0.87 1.98
N HIS A 118 -20.57 1.76 1.91
CA HIS A 118 -20.32 2.79 2.92
C HIS A 118 -20.27 4.22 2.37
N GLY A 119 -20.27 4.38 1.04
CA GLY A 119 -20.21 5.70 0.40
C GLY A 119 -18.88 6.44 0.66
N ILE A 120 -17.79 5.70 0.86
CA ILE A 120 -16.44 6.25 1.00
C ILE A 120 -15.73 6.23 -0.36
N GLU A 121 -15.10 7.35 -0.73
CA GLU A 121 -14.25 7.44 -1.91
C GLU A 121 -12.79 7.22 -1.55
N CYS A 122 -12.05 6.56 -2.46
CA CYS A 122 -10.61 6.36 -2.26
C CYS A 122 -9.83 6.57 -3.56
N ARG A 123 -8.59 7.02 -3.42
CA ARG A 123 -7.58 7.09 -4.48
C ARG A 123 -6.28 6.45 -4.01
N LEU A 124 -5.51 5.95 -4.96
CA LEU A 124 -4.27 5.24 -4.73
C LEU A 124 -3.06 6.08 -5.14
N ILE A 125 -2.00 5.94 -4.36
CA ILE A 125 -0.69 6.56 -4.61
C ILE A 125 0.33 5.43 -4.66
N ALA A 126 0.99 5.22 -5.81
CA ALA A 126 2.04 4.23 -5.92
C ALA A 126 3.31 4.76 -5.25
N ALA A 127 3.75 4.13 -4.16
CA ALA A 127 4.87 4.60 -3.37
C ALA A 127 6.18 3.90 -3.76
N ILE A 128 7.23 4.69 -3.94
CA ILE A 128 8.60 4.23 -4.13
C ILE A 128 9.17 3.90 -2.76
N ASN A 129 9.69 2.68 -2.58
CA ASN A 129 10.52 2.36 -1.44
C ASN A 129 11.88 3.06 -1.61
N ARG A 130 12.15 4.08 -0.79
CA ARG A 130 13.38 4.90 -0.90
C ARG A 130 14.67 4.14 -0.54
N MET A 131 14.55 2.97 0.07
CA MET A 131 15.70 2.10 0.37
C MET A 131 16.15 1.30 -0.86
N GLU A 132 15.32 1.23 -1.91
CA GLU A 132 15.66 0.59 -3.18
C GLU A 132 16.54 1.47 -4.08
N SER A 133 16.88 0.96 -5.26
CA SER A 133 17.64 1.72 -6.24
C SER A 133 16.78 2.75 -6.98
N PRO A 134 17.34 3.87 -7.43
CA PRO A 134 16.62 4.84 -8.26
C PRO A 134 16.05 4.24 -9.55
N GLU A 135 16.71 3.22 -10.10
CA GLU A 135 16.29 2.50 -11.31
C GLU A 135 14.97 1.74 -11.06
N LEU A 136 14.81 1.12 -9.89
CA LEU A 136 13.53 0.48 -9.50
C LEU A 136 12.40 1.50 -9.35
N GLY A 137 12.71 2.69 -8.82
CA GLY A 137 11.73 3.78 -8.78
C GLY A 137 11.28 4.22 -10.17
N VAL A 138 12.18 4.27 -11.15
CA VAL A 138 11.82 4.55 -12.56
C VAL A 138 10.99 3.41 -13.13
N ALA A 139 11.40 2.15 -12.95
CA ALA A 139 10.68 0.98 -13.44
C ALA A 139 9.27 0.89 -12.84
N MET A 140 9.09 1.24 -11.55
CA MET A 140 7.77 1.33 -10.94
C MET A 140 6.86 2.33 -11.67
N VAL A 141 7.37 3.53 -11.96
CA VAL A 141 6.59 4.55 -12.69
C VAL A 141 6.25 4.08 -14.10
N GLU A 142 7.20 3.44 -14.80
CA GLU A 142 6.96 2.84 -16.13
C GLU A 142 5.82 1.82 -16.06
N THR A 143 5.83 0.92 -15.09
CA THR A 143 4.76 -0.07 -14.87
C THR A 143 3.41 0.59 -14.60
N VAL A 144 3.37 1.60 -13.71
CA VAL A 144 2.13 2.38 -13.43
C VAL A 144 1.57 3.02 -14.70
N LEU A 145 2.44 3.55 -15.56
CA LEU A 145 2.03 4.22 -16.80
C LEU A 145 1.59 3.23 -17.89
N GLU A 146 2.24 2.08 -17.98
CA GLU A 146 1.88 1.00 -18.91
C GLU A 146 0.52 0.39 -18.56
N HIS A 147 0.26 0.19 -17.27
CA HIS A 147 -0.98 -0.41 -16.75
C HIS A 147 -1.86 0.61 -16.03
N ARG A 148 -2.04 1.79 -16.63
CA ARG A 148 -2.73 2.92 -15.99
C ARG A 148 -4.14 2.59 -15.53
N ARG A 149 -4.49 3.06 -14.33
CA ARG A 149 -5.84 3.01 -13.73
C ARG A 149 -6.20 4.39 -13.21
N ASP A 150 -7.44 4.80 -13.37
CA ASP A 150 -7.92 6.13 -12.96
C ASP A 150 -7.90 6.33 -11.45
N GLU A 151 -7.94 5.25 -10.69
CA GLU A 151 -7.83 5.27 -9.23
C GLU A 151 -6.40 5.57 -8.74
N VAL A 152 -5.38 5.28 -9.55
CA VAL A 152 -3.97 5.59 -9.24
C VAL A 152 -3.67 7.00 -9.69
N ILE A 153 -3.79 7.95 -8.79
CA ILE A 153 -3.72 9.38 -9.12
C ILE A 153 -2.32 9.96 -9.03
N GLY A 154 -1.39 9.30 -8.36
CA GLY A 154 -0.07 9.87 -8.13
C GLY A 154 0.98 8.85 -7.70
N ILE A 155 2.18 9.38 -7.52
CA ILE A 155 3.29 8.65 -6.89
C ILE A 155 3.71 9.33 -5.60
N GLY A 156 4.20 8.53 -4.66
CA GLY A 156 4.78 8.97 -3.40
C GLY A 156 6.07 8.25 -3.09
N MET A 157 6.54 8.42 -1.87
CA MET A 157 7.77 7.78 -1.38
C MET A 157 7.61 7.47 0.10
N ASP A 158 8.14 6.31 0.53
CA ASP A 158 8.08 5.86 1.92
C ASP A 158 9.36 5.16 2.38
N TYR A 159 9.30 4.42 3.49
CA TYR A 159 10.41 3.78 4.19
C TYR A 159 11.36 4.75 4.90
N ALA A 160 12.61 4.31 5.19
CA ALA A 160 13.56 5.00 6.06
C ALA A 160 14.09 6.29 5.43
N GLU A 161 13.60 7.44 5.87
CA GLU A 161 13.90 8.73 5.26
C GLU A 161 15.29 9.27 5.60
N ALA A 162 15.74 9.08 6.85
CA ALA A 162 16.96 9.73 7.35
C ALA A 162 18.22 9.38 6.55
N GLU A 163 18.29 8.15 6.02
CA GLU A 163 19.47 7.63 5.32
C GLU A 163 19.31 7.61 3.80
N PHE A 164 18.07 7.77 3.31
CA PHE A 164 17.73 7.64 1.89
C PHE A 164 17.00 8.89 1.39
N PRO A 165 17.75 9.95 1.01
CA PRO A 165 17.17 11.22 0.62
C PRO A 165 16.41 11.13 -0.73
N PRO A 166 15.33 11.91 -0.89
CA PRO A 166 14.41 11.82 -2.04
C PRO A 166 15.04 12.24 -3.37
N GLU A 167 16.11 13.03 -3.36
CA GLU A 167 16.77 13.55 -4.57
C GLU A 167 17.27 12.44 -5.50
N ARG A 168 17.51 11.24 -4.96
CA ARG A 168 17.92 10.07 -5.75
C ARG A 168 16.86 9.68 -6.80
N PHE A 169 15.58 9.96 -6.54
CA PHE A 169 14.44 9.51 -7.35
C PHE A 169 13.90 10.59 -8.30
N TRP A 170 14.66 11.67 -8.54
CA TRP A 170 14.21 12.79 -9.35
C TRP A 170 13.77 12.39 -10.78
N LYS A 171 14.36 11.33 -11.36
CA LYS A 171 13.98 10.84 -12.71
C LYS A 171 12.58 10.24 -12.70
N ALA A 172 12.26 9.41 -11.71
CA ALA A 172 10.93 8.82 -11.53
C ALA A 172 9.87 9.92 -11.34
N TYR A 173 10.15 10.90 -10.48
CA TYR A 173 9.24 12.02 -10.25
C TYR A 173 9.03 12.89 -11.48
N ARG A 174 10.08 13.17 -12.26
CA ARG A 174 9.95 13.90 -13.53
C ARG A 174 9.11 13.14 -14.56
N MET A 175 9.28 11.83 -14.65
CA MET A 175 8.49 10.97 -15.54
C MET A 175 7.01 11.01 -15.14
N ALA A 176 6.71 10.81 -13.87
CA ALA A 176 5.35 10.87 -13.34
C ALA A 176 4.68 12.24 -13.59
N ALA A 177 5.40 13.33 -13.32
CA ALA A 177 4.93 14.69 -13.59
C ALA A 177 4.62 14.93 -15.08
N ALA A 178 5.50 14.47 -15.97
CA ALA A 178 5.30 14.59 -17.41
C ALA A 178 4.07 13.80 -17.91
N ALA A 179 3.71 12.72 -17.20
CA ALA A 179 2.54 11.91 -17.48
C ALA A 179 1.26 12.41 -16.78
N GLY A 180 1.33 13.50 -16.02
CA GLY A 180 0.20 14.11 -15.33
C GLY A 180 -0.22 13.42 -14.03
N LEU A 181 0.66 12.62 -13.43
CA LEU A 181 0.45 12.07 -12.09
C LEU A 181 0.74 13.13 -11.02
N HIS A 182 -0.01 13.10 -9.93
CA HIS A 182 0.30 13.90 -8.75
C HIS A 182 1.58 13.40 -8.06
N LEU A 183 2.27 14.31 -7.40
CA LEU A 183 3.51 14.04 -6.69
C LEU A 183 3.33 14.37 -5.20
N THR A 184 3.70 13.45 -4.34
CA THR A 184 3.60 13.62 -2.89
C THR A 184 4.86 13.12 -2.19
#